data_dbe3565103303ea337628c8ad95c29c6
#
_entry.id   dbe3565103303ea337628c8ad95c29c6
#
_cell.length_a   1.000
_cell.length_b   1.000
_cell.length_c   1.000
_cell.angle_alpha   90.00
_cell.angle_beta   90.00
_cell.angle_gamma   90.00
#
_symmetry.space_group_name_H-M   'P 1'
#
loop_
_entity.id
_entity.type
_entity.pdbx_description
1 polymer ?
#
loop_
_entity_poly.entity_id
_entity_poly.type
_entity_poly.pdbx_seq_one_letter_code
_entity_poly.pdbx_strand_id
1 'polypeptide(L)'
;NMLDQMKADGVILITNSGETGKMIANCTLPVVIVDRHVPDTGEIAFIESDNYNGGRMATQCLVDCGCKKIVCMRGPQKFTSGFLRFKGYQDVCQENGIEERFIDCKYSFESGKKAALKMIETFPDTEGIFAANDMVALSAYKILRNYGIRVPENIQIVGFDDIGFSSLFSP
;
A
#
# COMPACT_ATOMS: atom_id res chain seq x y z
N ASN A 1 34.88 -5.33 -8.24
CA ASN A 1 33.53 -4.94 -7.82
C ASN A 1 33.62 -3.68 -6.97
N MET A 2 32.74 -2.70 -7.17
CA MET A 2 32.74 -1.44 -6.40
C MET A 2 32.61 -1.68 -4.89
N LEU A 3 31.82 -2.66 -4.47
CA LEU A 3 31.62 -3.02 -3.07
C LEU A 3 32.91 -3.59 -2.42
N ASP A 4 33.70 -4.36 -3.17
CA ASP A 4 34.99 -4.90 -2.69
C ASP A 4 36.01 -3.77 -2.50
N GLN A 5 35.98 -2.75 -3.37
CA GLN A 5 36.85 -1.58 -3.25
C GLN A 5 36.46 -0.72 -2.02
N MET A 6 35.18 -0.70 -1.65
CA MET A 6 34.67 0.02 -0.47
C MET A 6 34.91 -0.73 0.85
N LYS A 7 35.46 -1.97 0.84
CA LYS A 7 35.64 -2.83 2.01
C LYS A 7 34.37 -2.98 2.83
N ALA A 8 33.22 -3.17 2.13
CA ALA A 8 31.92 -3.35 2.79
C ALA A 8 31.85 -4.73 3.45
N ASP A 9 31.30 -4.81 4.65
CA ASP A 9 31.06 -6.07 5.39
C ASP A 9 29.73 -6.72 5.02
N GLY A 10 28.81 -5.98 4.38
CA GLY A 10 27.49 -6.45 3.95
C GLY A 10 26.75 -5.40 3.16
N VAL A 11 25.58 -5.77 2.65
CA VAL A 11 24.72 -4.92 1.81
C VAL A 11 23.29 -4.89 2.35
N ILE A 12 22.77 -3.71 2.59
CA ILE A 12 21.32 -3.48 2.82
C ILE A 12 20.75 -2.96 1.51
N LEU A 13 19.79 -3.70 0.95
CA LEU A 13 19.20 -3.38 -0.34
C LEU A 13 17.75 -2.94 -0.19
N ILE A 14 17.47 -1.70 -0.61
CA ILE A 14 16.14 -1.15 -0.75
C ILE A 14 15.94 -0.89 -2.23
N THR A 15 15.05 -1.64 -2.90
CA THR A 15 14.97 -1.59 -4.35
C THR A 15 13.56 -1.74 -4.89
N ASN A 16 13.30 -1.08 -6.02
CA ASN A 16 12.09 -1.22 -6.82
C ASN A 16 12.34 -2.00 -8.12
N SER A 17 13.58 -2.45 -8.37
CA SER A 17 13.94 -3.12 -9.62
C SER A 17 13.48 -4.59 -9.62
N GLY A 18 12.87 -5.01 -10.73
CA GLY A 18 12.59 -6.42 -10.99
C GLY A 18 13.85 -7.28 -11.28
N GLU A 19 15.02 -6.63 -11.45
CA GLU A 19 16.30 -7.30 -11.73
C GLU A 19 17.12 -7.58 -10.47
N THR A 20 16.55 -7.29 -9.30
CA THR A 20 17.23 -7.43 -8.01
C THR A 20 17.82 -8.83 -7.80
N GLY A 21 17.09 -9.89 -8.17
CA GLY A 21 17.60 -11.26 -8.07
C GLY A 21 18.90 -11.48 -8.83
N LYS A 22 19.04 -10.91 -10.04
CA LYS A 22 20.27 -10.99 -10.84
C LYS A 22 21.43 -10.21 -10.23
N MET A 23 21.13 -9.05 -9.62
CA MET A 23 22.16 -8.23 -8.96
C MET A 23 22.73 -8.92 -7.74
N ILE A 24 21.90 -9.68 -7.01
CA ILE A 24 22.28 -10.33 -5.76
C ILE A 24 22.94 -11.68 -6.02
N ALA A 25 22.57 -12.40 -7.07
CA ALA A 25 23.09 -13.74 -7.39
C ALA A 25 24.61 -13.81 -7.48
N ASN A 26 25.29 -12.70 -7.79
CA ASN A 26 26.75 -12.60 -7.87
C ASN A 26 27.36 -11.83 -6.68
N CYS A 27 26.58 -11.53 -5.63
CA CYS A 27 27.08 -10.85 -4.45
C CYS A 27 27.68 -11.88 -3.48
N THR A 28 28.95 -11.72 -3.12
CA THR A 28 29.64 -12.59 -2.16
C THR A 28 29.52 -12.09 -0.71
N LEU A 29 28.98 -10.89 -0.52
CA LEU A 29 28.76 -10.28 0.79
C LEU A 29 27.40 -10.69 1.36
N PRO A 30 27.23 -10.72 2.69
CA PRO A 30 25.91 -10.84 3.29
C PRO A 30 24.95 -9.77 2.79
N VAL A 31 23.73 -10.16 2.38
CA VAL A 31 22.71 -9.25 1.86
C VAL A 31 21.46 -9.33 2.71
N VAL A 32 20.91 -8.16 3.04
CA VAL A 32 19.58 -8.01 3.63
C VAL A 32 18.72 -7.18 2.68
N ILE A 33 17.55 -7.67 2.33
CA ILE A 33 16.58 -6.94 1.51
C ILE A 33 15.47 -6.38 2.41
N VAL A 34 15.17 -5.11 2.24
CA VAL A 34 14.15 -4.41 3.03
C VAL A 34 12.97 -4.04 2.13
N ASP A 35 11.75 -4.19 2.69
CA ASP A 35 10.47 -3.79 2.11
C ASP A 35 10.03 -4.57 0.86
N ARG A 36 10.75 -5.64 0.49
CA ARG A 36 10.34 -6.45 -0.67
C ARG A 36 10.86 -7.88 -0.59
N HIS A 37 9.97 -8.81 -0.86
CA HIS A 37 10.37 -10.20 -1.15
C HIS A 37 10.83 -10.32 -2.60
N VAL A 38 12.01 -10.91 -2.80
CA VAL A 38 12.56 -11.25 -4.12
C VAL A 38 12.69 -12.77 -4.17
N PRO A 39 11.92 -13.47 -5.03
CA PRO A 39 12.02 -14.92 -5.14
C PRO A 39 13.37 -15.35 -5.69
N ASP A 40 13.73 -16.61 -5.45
CA ASP A 40 14.91 -17.28 -6.01
C ASP A 40 16.27 -16.66 -5.66
N THR A 41 16.39 -16.04 -4.48
CA THR A 41 17.61 -15.39 -4.02
C THR A 41 18.47 -16.23 -3.06
N GLY A 42 18.13 -17.50 -2.82
CA GLY A 42 18.85 -18.37 -1.89
C GLY A 42 18.67 -17.96 -0.42
N GLU A 43 19.74 -18.10 0.38
CA GLU A 43 19.74 -17.77 1.81
C GLU A 43 19.96 -16.26 2.06
N ILE A 44 18.97 -15.42 1.70
CA ILE A 44 19.03 -13.98 1.93
C ILE A 44 18.00 -13.61 3.00
N ALA A 45 18.38 -12.71 3.91
CA ALA A 45 17.47 -12.20 4.92
C ALA A 45 16.55 -11.12 4.33
N PHE A 46 15.25 -11.22 4.63
CA PHE A 46 14.23 -10.24 4.26
C PHE A 46 13.66 -9.57 5.50
N ILE A 47 13.45 -8.27 5.41
CA ILE A 47 12.74 -7.49 6.43
C ILE A 47 11.56 -6.83 5.72
N GLU A 48 10.36 -7.23 6.08
CA GLU A 48 9.13 -6.73 5.46
C GLU A 48 8.14 -6.29 6.53
N SER A 49 7.29 -5.32 6.20
CA SER A 49 6.11 -5.02 7.00
C SER A 49 5.12 -6.18 6.92
N ASP A 50 4.35 -6.42 7.97
CA ASP A 50 3.24 -7.36 7.93
C ASP A 50 2.08 -6.79 7.11
N ASN A 51 2.23 -6.86 5.80
CA ASN A 51 1.31 -6.28 4.83
C ASN A 51 -0.11 -6.87 4.92
N TYR A 52 -0.21 -8.18 5.27
CA TYR A 52 -1.50 -8.83 5.40
C TYR A 52 -2.26 -8.31 6.63
N ASN A 53 -1.65 -8.35 7.80
CA ASN A 53 -2.28 -7.85 9.01
C ASN A 53 -2.49 -6.33 8.96
N GLY A 54 -1.57 -5.57 8.35
CA GLY A 54 -1.77 -4.15 8.12
C GLY A 54 -2.99 -3.84 7.25
N GLY A 55 -3.22 -4.62 6.18
CA GLY A 55 -4.43 -4.52 5.35
C GLY A 55 -5.71 -4.87 6.13
N ARG A 56 -5.64 -5.90 6.99
CA ARG A 56 -6.74 -6.24 7.91
C ARG A 56 -7.03 -5.09 8.88
N MET A 57 -6.01 -4.57 9.57
CA MET A 57 -6.15 -3.50 10.54
C MET A 57 -6.76 -2.23 9.93
N ALA A 58 -6.27 -1.83 8.76
CA ALA A 58 -6.78 -0.66 8.05
C ALA A 58 -8.27 -0.81 7.68
N THR A 59 -8.65 -1.98 7.17
CA THR A 59 -10.05 -2.26 6.80
C THR A 59 -10.93 -2.39 8.04
N GLN A 60 -10.46 -3.08 9.08
CA GLN A 60 -11.19 -3.23 10.34
C GLN A 60 -11.45 -1.86 11.00
N CYS A 61 -10.48 -0.96 10.97
CA CYS A 61 -10.66 0.40 11.46
C CYS A 61 -11.85 1.11 10.80
N LEU A 62 -12.02 0.98 9.48
CA LEU A 62 -13.18 1.52 8.76
C LEU A 62 -14.48 0.83 9.17
N VAL A 63 -14.46 -0.48 9.35
CA VAL A 63 -15.62 -1.25 9.83
C VAL A 63 -16.03 -0.81 11.25
N ASP A 64 -15.06 -0.65 12.15
CA ASP A 64 -15.28 -0.23 13.54
C ASP A 64 -15.83 1.22 13.61
N CYS A 65 -15.49 2.04 12.62
CA CYS A 65 -16.07 3.37 12.44
C CYS A 65 -17.47 3.36 11.78
N GLY A 66 -18.03 2.18 11.51
CA GLY A 66 -19.40 2.01 11.00
C GLY A 66 -19.51 1.98 9.48
N CYS A 67 -18.40 2.04 8.72
CA CYS A 67 -18.45 1.96 7.26
C CYS A 67 -18.89 0.57 6.79
N LYS A 68 -19.89 0.53 5.90
CA LYS A 68 -20.41 -0.69 5.27
C LYS A 68 -20.10 -0.75 3.76
N LYS A 69 -19.75 0.38 3.18
CA LYS A 69 -19.43 0.55 1.75
C LYS A 69 -17.99 1.03 1.62
N ILE A 70 -17.07 0.08 1.70
CA ILE A 70 -15.64 0.33 1.75
C ILE A 70 -15.03 0.02 0.38
N VAL A 71 -14.29 0.98 -0.19
CA VAL A 71 -13.55 0.79 -1.43
C VAL A 71 -12.05 0.68 -1.13
N CYS A 72 -11.42 -0.39 -1.61
CA CYS A 72 -9.97 -0.52 -1.60
C CYS A 72 -9.37 0.10 -2.87
N MET A 73 -8.58 1.17 -2.72
CA MET A 73 -7.70 1.65 -3.79
C MET A 73 -6.43 0.80 -3.75
N ARG A 74 -6.49 -0.38 -4.41
CA ARG A 74 -5.47 -1.41 -4.27
C ARG A 74 -4.22 -1.12 -5.09
N GLY A 75 -3.06 -1.36 -4.49
CA GLY A 75 -1.77 -1.26 -5.14
C GLY A 75 -1.52 -2.39 -6.16
N PRO A 76 -0.40 -2.33 -6.92
CA PRO A 76 -0.11 -3.31 -7.95
C PRO A 76 0.00 -4.73 -7.40
N GLN A 77 -0.83 -5.65 -7.91
CA GLN A 77 -0.96 -7.02 -7.42
C GLN A 77 0.24 -7.93 -7.74
N LYS A 78 1.12 -7.48 -8.61
CA LYS A 78 2.39 -8.16 -8.90
C LYS A 78 3.43 -8.02 -7.77
N PHE A 79 3.21 -7.11 -6.82
CA PHE A 79 4.05 -6.94 -5.65
C PHE A 79 3.41 -7.60 -4.45
N THR A 80 4.19 -8.33 -3.67
CA THR A 80 3.75 -9.03 -2.46
C THR A 80 3.01 -8.09 -1.50
N SER A 81 3.53 -6.88 -1.30
CA SER A 81 2.89 -5.86 -0.46
C SER A 81 1.48 -5.49 -0.94
N GLY A 82 1.31 -5.23 -2.24
CA GLY A 82 0.00 -4.89 -2.81
C GLY A 82 -0.99 -6.05 -2.72
N PHE A 83 -0.53 -7.26 -3.03
CA PHE A 83 -1.33 -8.48 -2.93
C PHE A 83 -1.78 -8.76 -1.49
N LEU A 84 -0.86 -8.75 -0.53
CA LEU A 84 -1.16 -9.05 0.86
C LEU A 84 -2.04 -8.00 1.53
N ARG A 85 -1.82 -6.70 1.28
CA ARG A 85 -2.70 -5.62 1.77
C ARG A 85 -4.13 -5.81 1.25
N PHE A 86 -4.28 -6.13 -0.03
CA PHE A 86 -5.60 -6.39 -0.62
C PHE A 86 -6.23 -7.67 -0.07
N LYS A 87 -5.46 -8.74 0.12
CA LYS A 87 -5.96 -9.98 0.74
C LYS A 87 -6.49 -9.73 2.16
N GLY A 88 -5.77 -8.92 2.96
CA GLY A 88 -6.25 -8.51 4.28
C GLY A 88 -7.58 -7.76 4.23
N TYR A 89 -7.76 -6.86 3.26
CA TYR A 89 -9.03 -6.18 3.00
C TYR A 89 -10.16 -7.17 2.64
N GLN A 90 -9.90 -8.10 1.72
CA GLN A 90 -10.89 -9.10 1.29
C GLN A 90 -11.41 -9.94 2.47
N ASP A 91 -10.48 -10.43 3.30
CA ASP A 91 -10.85 -11.29 4.42
C ASP A 91 -11.71 -10.54 5.46
N VAL A 92 -11.40 -9.27 5.75
CA VAL A 92 -12.23 -8.45 6.65
C VAL A 92 -13.60 -8.16 6.01
N CYS A 93 -13.68 -7.88 4.71
CA CYS A 93 -14.96 -7.72 4.03
C CYS A 93 -15.80 -8.98 4.13
N GLN A 94 -15.22 -10.15 3.88
CA GLN A 94 -15.91 -11.44 3.98
C GLN A 94 -16.40 -11.72 5.39
N GLU A 95 -15.56 -11.50 6.41
CA GLU A 95 -15.90 -11.70 7.83
C GLU A 95 -17.06 -10.82 8.30
N ASN A 96 -17.21 -9.63 7.71
CA ASN A 96 -18.23 -8.65 8.07
C ASN A 96 -19.42 -8.59 7.11
N GLY A 97 -19.48 -9.46 6.08
CA GLY A 97 -20.55 -9.47 5.08
C GLY A 97 -20.59 -8.20 4.22
N ILE A 98 -19.43 -7.57 4.00
CA ILE A 98 -19.26 -6.36 3.19
C ILE A 98 -18.90 -6.77 1.75
N GLU A 99 -19.56 -6.15 0.78
CA GLU A 99 -19.23 -6.35 -0.64
C GLU A 99 -17.83 -5.84 -0.96
N GLU A 100 -17.04 -6.67 -1.63
CA GLU A 100 -15.72 -6.25 -2.10
C GLU A 100 -15.82 -5.22 -3.22
N ARG A 101 -15.25 -4.04 -3.01
CA ARG A 101 -15.16 -2.95 -3.97
C ARG A 101 -13.75 -2.46 -4.07
N PHE A 102 -13.19 -2.41 -5.28
CA PHE A 102 -11.82 -1.94 -5.45
C PHE A 102 -11.60 -1.17 -6.76
N ILE A 103 -10.58 -0.34 -6.73
CA ILE A 103 -10.05 0.38 -7.89
C ILE A 103 -8.54 0.15 -7.94
N ASP A 104 -8.04 -0.32 -9.08
CA ASP A 104 -6.59 -0.50 -9.28
C ASP A 104 -5.86 0.83 -9.37
N CYS A 105 -4.73 0.93 -8.67
CA CYS A 105 -3.85 2.08 -8.75
C CYS A 105 -2.36 1.67 -8.62
N LYS A 106 -1.47 2.63 -8.90
CA LYS A 106 -0.05 2.52 -8.59
C LYS A 106 0.22 3.31 -7.30
N TYR A 107 1.35 3.05 -6.65
CA TYR A 107 1.83 3.79 -5.47
C TYR A 107 2.32 5.20 -5.82
N SER A 108 1.48 5.99 -6.49
CA SER A 108 1.82 7.36 -6.88
C SER A 108 0.62 8.30 -6.77
N PHE A 109 0.91 9.56 -6.49
CA PHE A 109 -0.10 10.60 -6.34
C PHE A 109 -0.99 10.74 -7.58
N GLU A 110 -0.42 10.74 -8.78
CA GLU A 110 -1.18 10.86 -10.03
C GLU A 110 -2.09 9.66 -10.30
N SER A 111 -1.63 8.46 -9.95
CA SER A 111 -2.46 7.26 -10.08
C SER A 111 -3.59 7.24 -9.05
N GLY A 112 -3.31 7.67 -7.81
CA GLY A 112 -4.33 7.80 -6.76
C GLY A 112 -5.41 8.82 -7.13
N LYS A 113 -5.07 9.97 -7.74
CA LYS A 113 -6.04 10.93 -8.25
C LYS A 113 -7.00 10.30 -9.27
N LYS A 114 -6.46 9.56 -10.24
CA LYS A 114 -7.28 8.85 -11.24
C LYS A 114 -8.19 7.80 -10.60
N ALA A 115 -7.65 7.07 -9.61
CA ALA A 115 -8.42 6.07 -8.87
C ALA A 115 -9.55 6.72 -8.06
N ALA A 116 -9.31 7.86 -7.41
CA ALA A 116 -10.32 8.60 -6.67
C ALA A 116 -11.45 9.12 -7.57
N LEU A 117 -11.13 9.67 -8.73
CA LEU A 117 -12.13 10.10 -9.71
C LEU A 117 -12.99 8.91 -10.18
N LYS A 118 -12.34 7.80 -10.54
CA LYS A 118 -13.05 6.58 -10.95
C LYS A 118 -13.92 6.02 -9.84
N MET A 119 -13.46 6.08 -8.58
CA MET A 119 -14.23 5.64 -7.42
C MET A 119 -15.52 6.45 -7.27
N ILE A 120 -15.45 7.79 -7.36
CA ILE A 120 -16.63 8.67 -7.26
C ILE A 120 -17.68 8.31 -8.34
N GLU A 121 -17.21 7.99 -9.55
CA GLU A 121 -18.10 7.60 -10.66
C GLU A 121 -18.68 6.19 -10.49
N THR A 122 -17.84 5.23 -10.04
CA THR A 122 -18.23 3.80 -9.98
C THR A 122 -18.98 3.44 -8.70
N PHE A 123 -18.56 4.04 -7.57
CA PHE A 123 -19.08 3.76 -6.23
C PHE A 123 -19.46 5.07 -5.51
N PRO A 124 -20.50 5.79 -6.00
CA PRO A 124 -20.88 7.11 -5.44
C PRO A 124 -21.38 7.05 -4.00
N ASP A 125 -21.70 5.87 -3.51
CA ASP A 125 -22.17 5.59 -2.15
C ASP A 125 -21.05 5.14 -1.19
N THR A 126 -19.78 5.37 -1.53
CA THR A 126 -18.62 5.02 -0.70
C THR A 126 -18.67 5.75 0.64
N GLU A 127 -18.45 5.02 1.73
CA GLU A 127 -18.38 5.52 3.11
C GLU A 127 -16.94 5.50 3.65
N GLY A 128 -16.12 4.55 3.19
CA GLY A 128 -14.73 4.36 3.60
C GLY A 128 -13.80 4.03 2.45
N ILE A 129 -12.57 4.50 2.53
CA ILE A 129 -11.51 4.19 1.58
C ILE A 129 -10.32 3.58 2.34
N PHE A 130 -9.96 2.36 1.97
CA PHE A 130 -8.64 1.84 2.28
C PHE A 130 -7.70 2.12 1.11
N ALA A 131 -6.78 3.05 1.30
CA ALA A 131 -5.77 3.41 0.31
C ALA A 131 -4.51 2.56 0.51
N ALA A 132 -4.01 1.98 -0.57
CA ALA A 132 -2.87 1.05 -0.55
C ALA A 132 -1.57 1.65 0.02
N ASN A 133 -1.44 2.98 0.05
CA ASN A 133 -0.41 3.73 0.76
C ASN A 133 -0.84 5.20 0.96
N ASP A 134 -0.04 5.97 1.71
CA ASP A 134 -0.36 7.36 2.04
C ASP A 134 -0.37 8.29 0.83
N MET A 135 0.47 8.04 -0.18
CA MET A 135 0.43 8.85 -1.41
C MET A 135 -0.90 8.71 -2.15
N VAL A 136 -1.49 7.52 -2.13
CA VAL A 136 -2.83 7.26 -2.67
C VAL A 136 -3.89 7.88 -1.77
N ALA A 137 -3.76 7.77 -0.45
CA ALA A 137 -4.67 8.38 0.52
C ALA A 137 -4.74 9.91 0.36
N LEU A 138 -3.58 10.57 0.32
CA LEU A 138 -3.45 12.01 0.15
C LEU A 138 -4.05 12.51 -1.18
N SER A 139 -3.86 11.73 -2.24
CA SER A 139 -4.44 12.08 -3.54
C SER A 139 -5.95 11.91 -3.55
N ALA A 140 -6.49 10.87 -2.91
CA ALA A 140 -7.93 10.69 -2.71
C ALA A 140 -8.52 11.84 -1.90
N TYR A 141 -7.92 12.17 -0.76
CA TYR A 141 -8.31 13.31 0.08
C TYR A 141 -8.40 14.60 -0.73
N LYS A 142 -7.37 14.92 -1.53
CA LYS A 142 -7.36 16.13 -2.38
C LYS A 142 -8.51 16.13 -3.39
N ILE A 143 -8.77 15.02 -4.04
CA ILE A 143 -9.88 14.91 -5.02
C ILE A 143 -11.22 15.08 -4.34
N LEU A 144 -11.47 14.37 -3.23
CA LEU A 144 -12.71 14.46 -2.47
C LEU A 144 -13.01 15.91 -2.06
N ARG A 145 -12.02 16.62 -1.52
CA ARG A 145 -12.15 18.04 -1.17
C ARG A 145 -12.55 18.92 -2.36
N ASN A 146 -11.95 18.67 -3.54
CA ASN A 146 -12.27 19.43 -4.75
C ASN A 146 -13.73 19.19 -5.22
N TYR A 147 -14.31 18.05 -4.86
CA TYR A 147 -15.71 17.71 -5.13
C TYR A 147 -16.65 18.09 -3.99
N GLY A 148 -16.17 18.81 -2.97
CA GLY A 148 -16.97 19.22 -1.81
C GLY A 148 -17.31 18.08 -0.85
N ILE A 149 -16.66 16.93 -0.98
CA ILE A 149 -16.85 15.76 -0.11
C ILE A 149 -15.92 15.92 1.10
N ARG A 150 -16.48 15.94 2.29
CA ARG A 150 -15.73 16.13 3.54
C ARG A 150 -15.17 14.81 4.05
N VAL A 151 -13.93 14.86 4.54
CA VAL A 151 -13.23 13.77 5.20
C VAL A 151 -12.94 14.24 6.64
N PRO A 152 -13.34 13.50 7.68
CA PRO A 152 -13.92 12.15 7.65
C PRO A 152 -15.46 12.10 7.60
N GLU A 153 -16.20 13.22 7.59
CA GLU A 153 -17.63 13.26 7.85
C GLU A 153 -18.49 12.56 6.77
N ASN A 154 -18.08 12.64 5.51
CA ASN A 154 -18.79 11.97 4.41
C ASN A 154 -18.10 10.67 4.00
N ILE A 155 -16.77 10.68 3.91
CA ILE A 155 -15.96 9.52 3.56
C ILE A 155 -14.76 9.47 4.51
N GLN A 156 -14.51 8.33 5.12
CA GLN A 156 -13.34 8.07 5.94
C GLN A 156 -12.20 7.50 5.08
N ILE A 157 -10.96 7.83 5.41
CA ILE A 157 -9.78 7.32 4.67
C ILE A 157 -8.78 6.75 5.66
N VAL A 158 -8.32 5.54 5.37
CA VAL A 158 -7.16 4.94 6.02
C VAL A 158 -6.08 4.71 4.98
N GLY A 159 -4.88 5.21 5.24
CA GLY A 159 -3.67 5.02 4.43
C GLY A 159 -2.84 3.83 4.90
N PHE A 160 -1.58 3.82 4.47
CA PHE A 160 -0.56 2.85 4.87
C PHE A 160 0.82 3.49 4.69
N ASP A 161 1.80 3.15 5.51
CA ASP A 161 3.21 3.53 5.55
C ASP A 161 3.55 4.62 6.59
N ASP A 162 2.62 5.49 7.00
CA ASP A 162 2.84 6.61 7.92
C ASP A 162 4.02 7.51 7.50
N ILE A 163 3.99 7.97 6.24
CA ILE A 163 5.03 8.86 5.71
C ILE A 163 4.99 10.22 6.43
N GLY A 164 6.16 10.87 6.58
CA GLY A 164 6.26 12.14 7.31
C GLY A 164 5.32 13.25 6.85
N PHE A 165 4.84 13.20 5.59
CA PHE A 165 3.83 14.14 5.09
C PHE A 165 2.41 13.86 5.60
N SER A 166 2.11 12.66 6.10
CA SER A 166 0.76 12.33 6.59
C SER A 166 0.34 13.25 7.73
N SER A 167 1.27 13.64 8.60
CA SER A 167 1.04 14.54 9.72
C SER A 167 0.69 15.99 9.33
N LEU A 168 0.92 16.38 8.07
CA LEU A 168 0.60 17.72 7.57
C LEU A 168 -0.85 17.84 7.06
N PHE A 169 -1.53 16.73 6.92
CA PHE A 169 -2.93 16.68 6.52
C PHE A 169 -3.77 16.34 7.74
N SER A 170 -4.46 17.34 8.24
CA SER A 170 -5.50 17.15 9.25
C SER A 170 -6.82 16.86 8.54
N PRO A 171 -7.61 15.90 9.04
CA PRO A 171 -8.98 15.79 8.59
C PRO A 171 -9.77 17.06 8.93
#